data_eb07295edceaf9d66e5e86a5147c0c16
#
_entry.id   eb07295edceaf9d66e5e86a5147c0c16
#
_cell.length_a   1.000
_cell.length_b   1.000
_cell.length_c   1.000
_cell.angle_alpha   90.00
_cell.angle_beta   90.00
_cell.angle_gamma   90.00
#
_symmetry.space_group_name_H-M   'P 1'
#
loop_
_entity.id
_entity.type
_entity.pdbx_description
1 polymer ?
#
loop_
_entity_poly.entity_id
_entity_poly.type
_entity_poly.pdbx_seq_one_letter_code
_entity_poly.pdbx_strand_id
1 'polypeptide(L)'
;IRDARQVHPAIRLQQQIEEGGAHTVARADEARLQEVLRLRKENFDTHGTADTGDARQLVPGRSWPAWSRAPGQLLPPLEVADLGCGEGYLTIEAARWAARVIAVDRSDAVLDRAKGLARRRRVSNVVWKRGELDKLPIKDHAVDVALLSQALHHANDPARAVAEAARITKPGGRVLVLDLRSHGEEWVRAKLGDRRLGFRD
;
A
#
# COMPACT_ATOMS: atom_id res chain seq x y z
N ILE A 1 28.85 54.84 -25.93
CA ILE A 1 27.61 54.04 -26.07
C ILE A 1 28.07 52.63 -26.37
N ARG A 2 28.19 51.77 -25.35
CA ARG A 2 28.52 50.35 -25.51
C ARG A 2 27.21 49.56 -25.69
N ASP A 3 27.14 48.85 -26.80
CA ASP A 3 26.00 47.99 -27.17
C ASP A 3 25.83 46.87 -26.16
N ALA A 4 24.69 46.86 -25.47
CA ALA A 4 24.36 45.95 -24.35
C ALA A 4 23.73 44.61 -24.83
N ARG A 5 24.15 44.05 -25.98
CA ARG A 5 23.55 42.85 -26.57
C ARG A 5 24.46 41.65 -26.77
N GLN A 6 25.53 41.55 -26.02
CA GLN A 6 26.27 40.27 -26.00
C GLN A 6 25.91 39.49 -24.72
N VAL A 7 24.82 38.74 -24.79
CA VAL A 7 24.53 37.69 -23.80
C VAL A 7 25.67 36.68 -23.84
N HIS A 8 26.30 36.44 -22.69
CA HIS A 8 27.44 35.55 -22.54
C HIS A 8 27.14 34.18 -23.16
N PRO A 9 28.03 33.55 -23.96
CA PRO A 9 27.78 32.26 -24.62
C PRO A 9 27.26 31.16 -23.70
N ALA A 10 27.70 31.14 -22.44
CA ALA A 10 27.22 30.22 -21.43
C ALA A 10 25.73 30.39 -21.10
N ILE A 11 25.22 31.63 -21.06
CA ILE A 11 23.79 31.90 -20.81
C ILE A 11 22.94 31.46 -22.01
N ARG A 12 23.47 31.64 -23.21
CA ARG A 12 22.78 31.17 -24.43
C ARG A 12 22.74 29.64 -24.52
N LEU A 13 23.79 28.97 -24.13
CA LEU A 13 23.85 27.51 -24.05
C LEU A 13 22.86 26.96 -23.00
N GLN A 14 22.79 27.65 -21.85
CA GLN A 14 21.86 27.27 -20.77
C GLN A 14 20.40 27.47 -21.19
N GLN A 15 20.07 28.56 -21.87
CA GLN A 15 18.73 28.78 -22.44
C GLN A 15 18.38 27.77 -23.54
N GLN A 16 19.31 27.37 -24.39
CA GLN A 16 19.09 26.35 -25.42
C GLN A 16 18.91 24.93 -24.80
N ILE A 17 19.59 24.64 -23.69
CA ILE A 17 19.41 23.41 -22.93
C ILE A 17 18.04 23.41 -22.23
N GLU A 18 17.63 24.53 -21.66
CA GLU A 18 16.33 24.69 -20.99
C GLU A 18 15.17 24.65 -22.02
N GLU A 19 15.29 25.30 -23.17
CA GLU A 19 14.24 25.32 -24.18
C GLU A 19 14.15 24.02 -25.03
N GLY A 20 15.28 23.41 -25.37
CA GLY A 20 15.32 22.21 -26.20
C GLY A 20 15.20 20.90 -25.41
N GLY A 21 15.85 20.83 -24.26
CA GLY A 21 15.89 19.62 -23.42
C GLY A 21 14.66 19.46 -22.55
N ALA A 22 14.17 20.53 -21.93
CA ALA A 22 13.04 20.50 -21.03
C ALA A 22 11.74 20.07 -21.72
N HIS A 23 11.48 20.54 -22.94
CA HIS A 23 10.28 20.13 -23.70
C HIS A 23 10.30 18.68 -24.16
N THR A 24 11.47 18.13 -24.47
CA THR A 24 11.59 16.73 -24.91
C THR A 24 11.51 15.77 -23.73
N VAL A 25 12.15 16.13 -22.60
CA VAL A 25 12.08 15.36 -21.37
C VAL A 25 10.66 15.42 -20.77
N ALA A 26 10.05 16.61 -20.73
CA ALA A 26 8.68 16.78 -20.23
C ALA A 26 7.65 15.99 -21.07
N ARG A 27 7.80 15.92 -22.40
CA ARG A 27 6.92 15.09 -23.25
C ARG A 27 7.15 13.60 -23.03
N ALA A 28 8.39 13.17 -22.83
CA ALA A 28 8.69 11.78 -22.53
C ALA A 28 8.16 11.37 -21.16
N ASP A 29 8.25 12.26 -20.17
CA ASP A 29 7.72 12.03 -18.82
C ASP A 29 6.19 12.06 -18.80
N GLU A 30 5.56 12.95 -19.56
CA GLU A 30 4.11 12.98 -19.76
C GLU A 30 3.62 11.68 -20.43
N ALA A 31 4.30 11.20 -21.49
CA ALA A 31 3.96 9.93 -22.13
C ALA A 31 4.11 8.73 -21.17
N ARG A 32 5.15 8.74 -20.33
CA ARG A 32 5.34 7.72 -19.28
C ARG A 32 4.26 7.81 -18.21
N LEU A 33 3.88 9.01 -17.78
CA LEU A 33 2.80 9.23 -16.84
C LEU A 33 1.47 8.71 -17.39
N GLN A 34 1.14 9.04 -18.63
CA GLN A 34 -0.08 8.58 -19.29
C GLN A 34 -0.10 7.05 -19.43
N GLU A 35 1.02 6.43 -19.77
CA GLU A 35 1.13 4.96 -19.83
C GLU A 35 0.96 4.32 -18.44
N VAL A 36 1.55 4.90 -17.38
CA VAL A 36 1.35 4.43 -16.00
C VAL A 36 -0.11 4.58 -15.55
N LEU A 37 -0.75 5.69 -15.92
CA LEU A 37 -2.17 5.91 -15.61
C LEU A 37 -3.06 4.93 -16.40
N ARG A 38 -2.77 4.68 -17.68
CA ARG A 38 -3.45 3.68 -18.49
C ARG A 38 -3.33 2.28 -17.89
N LEU A 39 -2.11 1.86 -17.55
CA LEU A 39 -1.84 0.57 -16.92
C LEU A 39 -2.49 0.45 -15.54
N ARG A 40 -2.56 1.55 -14.77
CA ARG A 40 -3.31 1.58 -13.51
C ARG A 40 -4.80 1.39 -13.73
N LYS A 41 -5.37 2.07 -14.72
CA LYS A 41 -6.80 1.95 -15.05
C LYS A 41 -7.14 0.54 -15.54
N GLU A 42 -6.37 -0.03 -16.46
CA GLU A 42 -6.54 -1.39 -16.94
C GLU A 42 -6.39 -2.44 -15.83
N ASN A 43 -5.43 -2.27 -14.93
CA ASN A 43 -5.28 -3.11 -13.76
C ASN A 43 -6.43 -2.95 -12.75
N PHE A 44 -7.05 -1.77 -12.68
CA PHE A 44 -8.19 -1.51 -11.81
C PHE A 44 -9.46 -2.21 -12.35
N ASP A 45 -9.67 -2.16 -13.66
CA ASP A 45 -10.81 -2.79 -14.32
C ASP A 45 -10.71 -4.33 -14.29
N THR A 46 -9.50 -4.89 -14.21
CA THR A 46 -9.24 -6.35 -14.11
C THR A 46 -9.19 -6.89 -12.69
N HIS A 47 -9.33 -6.06 -11.65
CA HIS A 47 -9.24 -6.49 -10.23
C HIS A 47 -10.36 -7.46 -9.79
N GLY A 48 -11.36 -7.67 -10.63
CA GLY A 48 -12.48 -8.57 -10.33
C GLY A 48 -12.31 -10.04 -10.79
N THR A 49 -11.41 -10.37 -11.71
CA THR A 49 -11.50 -11.66 -12.43
C THR A 49 -10.20 -12.37 -12.80
N ALA A 50 -9.01 -11.84 -12.54
CA ALA A 50 -7.79 -12.45 -13.05
C ALA A 50 -6.88 -13.01 -11.95
N ASP A 51 -6.91 -14.33 -11.83
CA ASP A 51 -5.84 -15.15 -11.26
C ASP A 51 -4.62 -15.14 -12.21
N THR A 52 -3.93 -14.02 -12.30
CA THR A 52 -2.67 -13.90 -13.04
C THR A 52 -1.54 -13.70 -12.04
N GLY A 53 -1.10 -14.83 -11.45
CA GLY A 53 -0.21 -14.92 -10.30
C GLY A 53 1.14 -14.20 -10.40
N ASP A 54 1.64 -13.81 -11.56
CA ASP A 54 2.96 -13.20 -11.69
C ASP A 54 2.98 -11.80 -12.36
N ALA A 55 1.98 -11.44 -13.15
CA ALA A 55 1.98 -10.16 -13.88
C ALA A 55 1.92 -8.92 -12.96
N ARG A 56 1.38 -9.05 -11.73
CA ARG A 56 1.33 -7.96 -10.74
C ARG A 56 2.69 -7.57 -10.17
N GLN A 57 3.70 -8.43 -10.29
CA GLN A 57 5.05 -8.13 -9.80
C GLN A 57 5.84 -7.20 -10.73
N LEU A 58 5.39 -7.02 -11.97
CA LEU A 58 6.08 -6.26 -12.99
C LEU A 58 5.61 -4.80 -13.12
N VAL A 59 4.61 -4.38 -12.34
CA VAL A 59 4.15 -2.98 -12.36
C VAL A 59 5.12 -2.11 -11.56
N PRO A 60 5.80 -1.14 -12.18
CA PRO A 60 6.67 -0.21 -11.47
C PRO A 60 5.92 0.48 -10.31
N GLY A 61 6.50 0.51 -9.13
CA GLY A 61 5.92 1.10 -7.92
C GLY A 61 5.04 0.17 -7.07
N ARG A 62 4.80 -1.07 -7.49
CA ARG A 62 4.12 -2.10 -6.68
C ARG A 62 5.07 -3.19 -6.17
N SER A 63 6.30 -2.84 -5.92
CA SER A 63 7.30 -3.77 -5.35
C SER A 63 7.18 -3.87 -3.81
N TRP A 64 5.96 -3.92 -3.28
CA TRP A 64 5.73 -4.22 -1.86
C TRP A 64 6.56 -5.41 -1.37
N PRO A 65 6.69 -6.51 -2.17
CA PRO A 65 7.55 -7.61 -1.80
C PRO A 65 9.03 -7.23 -1.60
N ALA A 66 9.56 -6.36 -2.42
CA ALA A 66 10.96 -5.93 -2.30
C ALA A 66 11.17 -5.01 -1.09
N TRP A 67 10.23 -4.09 -0.83
CA TRP A 67 10.30 -3.19 0.31
C TRP A 67 10.10 -3.90 1.65
N SER A 68 9.21 -4.88 1.73
CA SER A 68 8.99 -5.60 2.97
C SER A 68 10.11 -6.58 3.30
N ARG A 69 10.79 -7.12 2.31
CA ARG A 69 11.88 -8.09 2.51
C ARG A 69 13.16 -7.45 3.05
N ALA A 70 13.58 -6.33 2.49
CA ALA A 70 14.85 -5.72 2.85
C ALA A 70 14.88 -5.22 4.32
N PRO A 71 13.95 -4.39 4.81
CA PRO A 71 13.91 -4.00 6.21
C PRO A 71 13.59 -5.17 7.15
N GLY A 72 12.75 -6.11 6.70
CA GLY A 72 12.37 -7.26 7.51
C GLY A 72 13.53 -8.17 7.89
N GLN A 73 14.59 -8.24 7.07
CA GLN A 73 15.79 -9.00 7.37
C GLN A 73 16.65 -8.36 8.49
N LEU A 74 16.43 -7.09 8.78
CA LEU A 74 17.15 -6.34 9.82
C LEU A 74 16.44 -6.37 11.16
N LEU A 75 15.19 -6.83 11.22
CA LEU A 75 14.39 -6.89 12.43
C LEU A 75 14.47 -8.27 13.07
N PRO A 76 14.38 -8.37 14.42
CA PRO A 76 14.13 -9.63 15.07
C PRO A 76 12.80 -10.22 14.59
N PRO A 77 12.59 -11.55 14.65
CA PRO A 77 11.32 -12.17 14.28
C PRO A 77 10.18 -11.65 15.17
N LEU A 78 9.29 -10.85 14.62
CA LEU A 78 8.22 -10.16 15.35
C LEU A 78 6.88 -10.88 15.21
N GLU A 79 6.03 -10.77 16.23
CA GLU A 79 4.61 -11.07 16.15
C GLU A 79 3.90 -9.89 15.47
N VAL A 80 3.26 -10.12 14.35
CA VAL A 80 2.63 -9.08 13.54
C VAL A 80 1.12 -9.32 13.45
N ALA A 81 0.31 -8.27 13.54
CA ALA A 81 -1.10 -8.33 13.16
C ALA A 81 -1.32 -7.53 11.85
N ASP A 82 -2.01 -8.15 10.89
CA ASP A 82 -2.48 -7.50 9.66
C ASP A 82 -4.01 -7.33 9.76
N LEU A 83 -4.46 -6.10 9.97
CA LEU A 83 -5.83 -5.75 10.32
C LEU A 83 -6.58 -5.21 9.10
N GLY A 84 -7.62 -5.92 8.67
CA GLY A 84 -8.25 -5.72 7.38
C GLY A 84 -7.39 -6.30 6.26
N CYS A 85 -6.93 -7.54 6.44
CA CYS A 85 -5.89 -8.15 5.59
C CYS A 85 -6.32 -8.37 4.13
N GLY A 86 -7.62 -8.28 3.82
CA GLY A 86 -8.12 -8.50 2.49
C GLY A 86 -7.68 -9.83 1.90
N GLU A 87 -7.22 -9.85 0.68
CA GLU A 87 -6.74 -11.06 -0.01
C GLU A 87 -5.37 -11.57 0.50
N GLY A 88 -4.81 -10.95 1.53
CA GLY A 88 -3.62 -11.45 2.23
C GLY A 88 -2.29 -11.16 1.55
N TYR A 89 -2.20 -10.25 0.60
CA TYR A 89 -0.94 -9.94 -0.07
C TYR A 89 0.10 -9.40 0.91
N LEU A 90 -0.28 -8.41 1.73
CA LEU A 90 0.62 -7.85 2.75
C LEU A 90 0.90 -8.88 3.86
N THR A 91 -0.12 -9.63 4.28
CA THR A 91 0.02 -10.74 5.23
C THR A 91 1.12 -11.70 4.83
N ILE A 92 1.10 -12.15 3.56
CA ILE A 92 2.06 -13.12 3.02
C ILE A 92 3.49 -12.56 2.99
N GLU A 93 3.64 -11.29 2.62
CA GLU A 93 4.96 -10.67 2.61
C GLU A 93 5.48 -10.41 4.04
N ALA A 94 4.60 -10.01 4.97
CA ALA A 94 4.95 -9.90 6.39
C ALA A 94 5.37 -11.25 6.98
N ALA A 95 4.68 -12.32 6.63
CA ALA A 95 4.99 -13.67 7.11
C ALA A 95 6.38 -14.19 6.72
N ARG A 96 7.04 -13.57 5.74
CA ARG A 96 8.40 -13.96 5.31
C ARG A 96 9.50 -13.51 6.28
N TRP A 97 9.22 -12.53 7.10
CA TRP A 97 10.17 -11.99 8.08
C TRP A 97 9.63 -11.97 9.51
N ALA A 98 8.32 -12.11 9.69
CA ALA A 98 7.72 -12.21 11.00
C ALA A 98 7.86 -13.63 11.58
N ALA A 99 7.91 -13.75 12.90
CA ALA A 99 7.77 -15.03 13.59
C ALA A 99 6.40 -15.64 13.29
N ARG A 100 5.37 -14.81 13.38
CA ARG A 100 3.98 -15.17 13.09
C ARG A 100 3.20 -13.93 12.65
N VAL A 101 2.21 -14.12 11.79
CA VAL A 101 1.24 -13.08 11.45
C VAL A 101 -0.15 -13.50 11.90
N ILE A 102 -0.89 -12.60 12.55
CA ILE A 102 -2.31 -12.74 12.83
C ILE A 102 -3.05 -11.86 11.83
N ALA A 103 -3.70 -12.48 10.85
CA ALA A 103 -4.45 -11.78 9.80
C ALA A 103 -5.94 -11.73 10.17
N VAL A 104 -6.53 -10.54 10.15
CA VAL A 104 -7.93 -10.33 10.50
C VAL A 104 -8.67 -9.69 9.35
N ASP A 105 -9.82 -10.26 8.99
CA ASP A 105 -10.78 -9.64 8.06
C ASP A 105 -12.22 -9.99 8.49
N ARG A 106 -13.18 -9.15 8.13
CA ARG A 106 -14.59 -9.38 8.44
C ARG A 106 -15.26 -10.41 7.55
N SER A 107 -14.71 -10.68 6.36
CA SER A 107 -15.29 -11.54 5.33
C SER A 107 -14.63 -12.91 5.28
N ASP A 108 -15.40 -13.94 5.59
CA ASP A 108 -14.92 -15.32 5.47
C ASP A 108 -14.51 -15.67 4.02
N ALA A 109 -15.26 -15.19 3.02
CA ALA A 109 -14.94 -15.42 1.62
C ALA A 109 -13.60 -14.79 1.21
N VAL A 110 -13.26 -13.62 1.78
CA VAL A 110 -11.97 -12.95 1.56
C VAL A 110 -10.86 -13.74 2.24
N LEU A 111 -11.07 -14.15 3.50
CA LEU A 111 -10.10 -14.97 4.24
C LEU A 111 -9.82 -16.31 3.55
N ASP A 112 -10.83 -16.95 2.95
CA ASP A 112 -10.63 -18.21 2.24
C ASP A 112 -9.79 -18.04 0.96
N ARG A 113 -9.96 -16.94 0.25
CA ARG A 113 -9.06 -16.56 -0.87
C ARG A 113 -7.64 -16.33 -0.39
N ALA A 114 -7.49 -15.57 0.72
CA ALA A 114 -6.19 -15.28 1.33
C ALA A 114 -5.47 -16.57 1.78
N LYS A 115 -6.17 -17.48 2.45
CA LYS A 115 -5.64 -18.80 2.81
C LYS A 115 -5.21 -19.61 1.58
N GLY A 116 -6.00 -19.56 0.51
CA GLY A 116 -5.67 -20.18 -0.77
C GLY A 116 -4.37 -19.61 -1.36
N LEU A 117 -4.21 -18.29 -1.34
CA LEU A 117 -3.00 -17.61 -1.79
C LEU A 117 -1.79 -17.98 -0.91
N ALA A 118 -1.94 -17.99 0.41
CA ALA A 118 -0.87 -18.37 1.34
C ALA A 118 -0.38 -19.81 1.08
N ARG A 119 -1.29 -20.76 0.84
CA ARG A 119 -0.92 -22.15 0.45
C ARG A 119 -0.12 -22.18 -0.84
N ARG A 120 -0.55 -21.47 -1.88
CA ARG A 120 0.19 -21.40 -3.16
C ARG A 120 1.58 -20.79 -2.99
N ARG A 121 1.73 -19.84 -2.08
CA ARG A 121 3.00 -19.17 -1.76
C ARG A 121 3.83 -19.89 -0.68
N ARG A 122 3.37 -21.06 -0.20
CA ARG A 122 4.03 -21.91 0.83
C ARG A 122 4.31 -21.13 2.13
N VAL A 123 3.36 -20.30 2.54
CA VAL A 123 3.39 -19.57 3.81
C VAL A 123 2.52 -20.32 4.83
N SER A 124 3.09 -20.64 6.00
CA SER A 124 2.45 -21.45 7.03
C SER A 124 2.34 -20.78 8.41
N ASN A 125 3.04 -19.68 8.63
CA ASN A 125 3.09 -18.97 9.92
C ASN A 125 2.03 -17.87 10.04
N VAL A 126 0.86 -18.04 9.43
CA VAL A 126 -0.26 -17.11 9.50
C VAL A 126 -1.44 -17.72 10.25
N VAL A 127 -1.97 -16.99 11.22
CA VAL A 127 -3.21 -17.29 11.92
C VAL A 127 -4.32 -16.41 11.37
N TRP A 128 -5.28 -16.99 10.69
CA TRP A 128 -6.40 -16.30 10.08
C TRP A 128 -7.57 -16.20 11.06
N LYS A 129 -8.11 -15.01 11.25
CA LYS A 129 -9.22 -14.76 12.16
C LYS A 129 -10.28 -13.89 11.48
N ARG A 130 -11.56 -14.27 11.65
CA ARG A 130 -12.65 -13.39 11.33
C ARG A 130 -12.86 -12.37 12.45
N GLY A 131 -13.00 -11.08 12.12
CA GLY A 131 -13.26 -10.02 13.09
C GLY A 131 -13.45 -8.66 12.45
N GLU A 132 -14.07 -7.76 13.19
CA GLU A 132 -14.20 -6.36 12.82
C GLU A 132 -13.04 -5.55 13.39
N LEU A 133 -12.66 -4.45 12.71
CA LEU A 133 -11.55 -3.61 13.14
C LEU A 133 -11.78 -2.92 14.48
N ASP A 134 -13.04 -2.64 14.80
CA ASP A 134 -13.45 -2.00 16.05
C ASP A 134 -13.67 -2.97 17.22
N LYS A 135 -13.50 -4.29 16.97
CA LYS A 135 -13.55 -5.35 17.99
C LYS A 135 -12.69 -6.53 17.55
N LEU A 136 -11.38 -6.43 17.74
CA LEU A 136 -10.44 -7.44 17.28
C LEU A 136 -10.48 -8.72 18.14
N PRO A 137 -10.49 -9.92 17.50
CA PRO A 137 -10.45 -11.21 18.20
C PRO A 137 -9.00 -11.56 18.62
N ILE A 138 -8.27 -10.59 19.13
CA ILE A 138 -6.86 -10.69 19.55
C ILE A 138 -6.78 -10.19 21.01
N LYS A 139 -5.99 -10.88 21.82
CA LYS A 139 -5.76 -10.52 23.23
C LYS A 139 -4.95 -9.23 23.32
N ASP A 140 -5.04 -8.56 24.47
CA ASP A 140 -4.22 -7.41 24.78
C ASP A 140 -2.73 -7.77 24.70
N HIS A 141 -1.92 -6.83 24.21
CA HIS A 141 -0.46 -6.94 24.18
C HIS A 141 0.07 -8.25 23.52
N ALA A 142 -0.62 -8.72 22.48
CA ALA A 142 -0.31 -9.98 21.80
C ALA A 142 0.70 -9.85 20.67
N VAL A 143 0.90 -8.65 20.10
CA VAL A 143 1.73 -8.43 18.93
C VAL A 143 2.76 -7.32 19.13
N ASP A 144 3.86 -7.40 18.41
CA ASP A 144 4.89 -6.36 18.40
C ASP A 144 4.55 -5.23 17.42
N VAL A 145 3.86 -5.58 16.32
CA VAL A 145 3.46 -4.64 15.29
C VAL A 145 2.01 -4.91 14.86
N ALA A 146 1.18 -3.88 14.84
CA ALA A 146 -0.14 -3.91 14.23
C ALA A 146 -0.15 -3.06 12.95
N LEU A 147 -0.59 -3.63 11.84
CA LEU A 147 -0.66 -3.00 10.52
C LEU A 147 -2.12 -2.74 10.17
N LEU A 148 -2.43 -1.51 9.80
CA LEU A 148 -3.68 -1.08 9.18
C LEU A 148 -3.33 -0.50 7.81
N SER A 149 -3.35 -1.34 6.78
CA SER A 149 -2.97 -0.94 5.42
C SER A 149 -4.18 -0.90 4.51
N GLN A 150 -4.61 0.30 4.12
CA GLN A 150 -5.79 0.54 3.29
C GLN A 150 -7.06 -0.14 3.84
N ALA A 151 -7.23 -0.11 5.15
CA ALA A 151 -8.31 -0.77 5.85
C ALA A 151 -9.17 0.20 6.67
N LEU A 152 -8.58 1.31 7.14
CA LEU A 152 -9.21 2.21 8.08
C LEU A 152 -10.39 2.99 7.44
N HIS A 153 -10.31 3.30 6.13
CA HIS A 153 -11.39 3.96 5.40
C HIS A 153 -12.64 3.08 5.25
N HIS A 154 -12.52 1.76 5.44
CA HIS A 154 -13.65 0.82 5.50
C HIS A 154 -14.21 0.64 6.93
N ALA A 155 -13.52 1.09 7.98
CA ALA A 155 -13.94 0.90 9.36
C ALA A 155 -15.24 1.66 9.67
N ASN A 156 -16.10 1.07 10.52
CA ASN A 156 -17.30 1.76 11.04
C ASN A 156 -16.88 2.95 11.89
N ASP A 157 -15.96 2.71 12.82
CA ASP A 157 -15.36 3.69 13.72
C ASP A 157 -13.83 3.60 13.62
N PRO A 158 -13.17 4.47 12.83
CA PRO A 158 -11.71 4.48 12.71
C PRO A 158 -10.97 4.77 14.01
N ALA A 159 -11.52 5.61 14.88
CA ALA A 159 -10.88 5.93 16.16
C ALA A 159 -10.84 4.68 17.05
N ARG A 160 -11.94 3.93 17.08
CA ARG A 160 -12.02 2.67 17.80
C ARG A 160 -11.12 1.59 17.17
N ALA A 161 -11.04 1.53 15.84
CA ALA A 161 -10.14 0.60 15.15
C ALA A 161 -8.67 0.86 15.51
N VAL A 162 -8.24 2.13 15.57
CA VAL A 162 -6.90 2.50 16.03
C VAL A 162 -6.70 2.17 17.51
N ALA A 163 -7.70 2.41 18.37
CA ALA A 163 -7.64 2.05 19.77
C ALA A 163 -7.51 0.52 19.99
N GLU A 164 -8.23 -0.28 19.20
CA GLU A 164 -8.10 -1.74 19.21
C GLU A 164 -6.71 -2.20 18.73
N ALA A 165 -6.19 -1.58 17.66
CA ALA A 165 -4.82 -1.85 17.20
C ALA A 165 -3.79 -1.53 18.30
N ALA A 166 -3.97 -0.41 19.01
CA ALA A 166 -3.11 -0.07 20.15
C ALA A 166 -3.26 -1.07 21.31
N ARG A 167 -4.49 -1.49 21.66
CA ARG A 167 -4.76 -2.46 22.73
C ARG A 167 -4.03 -3.79 22.51
N ILE A 168 -4.05 -4.31 21.30
CA ILE A 168 -3.41 -5.61 20.97
C ILE A 168 -1.90 -5.51 20.87
N THR A 169 -1.35 -4.30 20.72
CA THR A 169 0.09 -4.07 20.57
C THR A 169 0.77 -4.03 21.94
N LYS A 170 1.90 -4.73 22.07
CA LYS A 170 2.70 -4.76 23.29
C LYS A 170 3.23 -3.36 23.66
N PRO A 171 3.49 -3.08 24.95
CA PRO A 171 4.26 -1.89 25.33
C PRO A 171 5.59 -1.82 24.58
N GLY A 172 5.88 -0.66 23.96
CA GLY A 172 7.05 -0.48 23.10
C GLY A 172 6.90 -0.98 21.66
N GLY A 173 5.80 -1.67 21.32
CA GLY A 173 5.45 -2.06 19.97
C GLY A 173 5.04 -0.87 19.06
N ARG A 174 4.59 -1.17 17.87
CA ARG A 174 4.23 -0.16 16.86
C ARG A 174 2.87 -0.44 16.25
N VAL A 175 2.09 0.63 16.06
CA VAL A 175 0.90 0.62 15.19
C VAL A 175 1.27 1.39 13.93
N LEU A 176 1.13 0.74 12.77
CA LEU A 176 1.40 1.32 11.47
C LEU A 176 0.08 1.52 10.72
N VAL A 177 -0.21 2.75 10.38
CA VAL A 177 -1.40 3.09 9.58
C VAL A 177 -0.93 3.64 8.24
N LEU A 178 -1.34 2.99 7.15
CA LEU A 178 -1.14 3.44 5.79
C LEU A 178 -2.51 3.46 5.10
N ASP A 179 -3.06 4.64 4.89
CA ASP A 179 -4.39 4.77 4.33
C ASP A 179 -4.48 5.90 3.30
N LEU A 180 -5.65 6.08 2.73
CA LEU A 180 -5.90 7.07 1.70
C LEU A 180 -5.88 8.48 2.31
N ARG A 181 -5.19 9.38 1.62
CA ARG A 181 -5.35 10.81 1.87
C ARG A 181 -6.71 11.27 1.38
N SER A 182 -7.31 12.24 2.05
CA SER A 182 -8.63 12.79 1.69
C SER A 182 -8.71 13.19 0.21
N HIS A 183 -9.72 12.71 -0.50
CA HIS A 183 -9.96 12.95 -1.93
C HIS A 183 -11.47 13.12 -2.21
N GLY A 184 -11.81 13.55 -3.44
CA GLY A 184 -13.19 13.78 -3.86
C GLY A 184 -13.80 12.69 -4.75
N GLU A 185 -13.18 11.51 -4.85
CA GLU A 185 -13.59 10.44 -5.77
C GLU A 185 -14.80 9.65 -5.24
N GLU A 186 -16.00 10.18 -5.41
CA GLU A 186 -17.23 9.58 -4.87
C GLU A 186 -17.55 8.18 -5.44
N TRP A 187 -17.07 7.86 -6.64
CA TRP A 187 -17.32 6.57 -7.27
C TRP A 187 -16.75 5.37 -6.48
N VAL A 188 -15.73 5.58 -5.64
CA VAL A 188 -15.14 4.53 -4.83
C VAL A 188 -16.12 3.99 -3.78
N ARG A 189 -17.04 4.82 -3.28
CA ARG A 189 -18.09 4.39 -2.36
C ARG A 189 -18.97 3.32 -2.98
N ALA A 190 -19.40 3.54 -4.23
CA ALA A 190 -20.30 2.62 -4.92
C ALA A 190 -19.56 1.35 -5.43
N LYS A 191 -18.32 1.51 -5.91
CA LYS A 191 -17.59 0.40 -6.54
C LYS A 191 -16.71 -0.40 -5.58
N LEU A 192 -16.15 0.25 -4.55
CA LEU A 192 -15.19 -0.38 -3.62
C LEU A 192 -15.75 -0.54 -2.22
N GLY A 193 -16.90 0.08 -1.92
CA GLY A 193 -17.51 0.02 -0.60
C GLY A 193 -16.79 0.88 0.46
N ASP A 194 -16.05 1.90 0.02
CA ASP A 194 -15.37 2.83 0.90
C ASP A 194 -16.39 3.62 1.72
N ARG A 195 -16.23 3.64 3.02
CA ARG A 195 -17.11 4.44 3.91
C ARG A 195 -16.61 5.87 4.01
N ARG A 196 -15.32 6.08 3.85
CA ARG A 196 -14.66 7.39 3.91
C ARG A 196 -13.77 7.61 2.70
N LEU A 197 -13.73 8.84 2.24
CA LEU A 197 -12.87 9.26 1.13
C LEU A 197 -11.49 9.68 1.65
N GLY A 198 -10.84 8.81 2.41
CA GLY A 198 -9.55 9.05 3.03
C GLY A 198 -9.61 9.94 4.27
N PHE A 199 -8.43 10.31 4.77
CA PHE A 199 -8.21 11.05 6.01
C PHE A 199 -7.42 12.32 5.74
N ARG A 200 -7.67 13.36 6.54
CA ARG A 200 -6.86 14.58 6.55
C ARG A 200 -5.62 14.36 7.42
N ASP A 201 -4.58 15.12 7.11
CA ASP A 201 -3.34 15.19 7.90
C ASP A 201 -3.61 15.79 9.28
#